data_f494fad9f9d597a0c399f8933b0dc812
#
_entry.id   f494fad9f9d597a0c399f8933b0dc812
#
_cell.length_a   1.000
_cell.length_b   1.000
_cell.length_c   1.000
_cell.angle_alpha   90.00
_cell.angle_beta   90.00
_cell.angle_gamma   90.00
#
_symmetry.space_group_name_H-M   'P 1'
#
loop_
_entity.id
_entity.type
_entity.pdbx_description
1 polymer ?
#
loop_
_entity_poly.entity_id
_entity_poly.type
_entity_poly.pdbx_seq_one_letter_code
_entity_poly.pdbx_strand_id
1 'polypeptide(L)'
;ALAEDMNISVDEIKATCDALHEFNPMMGHRGCRLAVTYPEIAEMQTRAVMEAAIEVHEEKGYNIVPEIMIPLVGEKKELKFVKDIVVNTAEAVKAEKNSDMHYKIGTMIEIPRAALLADEIASEAEFFSFGTNDLTQMTFGFSRDDAGKFLDSYYKNKIYESDPFARLDKNGVGQLVKMAVEKGRSVRHDLKCGICGEHGGDPSSIEFCHQAGLDYVSCSPFRVPIARLAAAQAALTYPECRQSCKSSDIDMDEIKEKAKKAAGEAAKVGKEVAKEAVKAGKEAA
;
A
#
# COMPACT_ATOMS: atom_id res chain seq x y z
N ALA A 1 -22.36 18.22 -24.56
CA ALA A 1 -22.05 18.45 -23.16
C ALA A 1 -20.58 18.85 -23.04
N LEU A 2 -19.58 17.91 -22.94
CA LEU A 2 -18.17 18.24 -22.69
C LEU A 2 -17.56 19.25 -23.68
N ALA A 3 -17.87 19.12 -24.97
CA ALA A 3 -17.42 20.04 -26.02
C ALA A 3 -17.99 21.46 -25.82
N GLU A 4 -19.22 21.55 -25.40
CA GLU A 4 -19.91 22.81 -25.11
C GLU A 4 -19.33 23.44 -23.84
N ASP A 5 -19.11 22.64 -22.78
CA ASP A 5 -18.55 23.12 -21.51
C ASP A 5 -17.12 23.67 -21.68
N MET A 6 -16.33 23.01 -22.54
CA MET A 6 -14.93 23.41 -22.85
C MET A 6 -14.84 24.42 -23.99
N ASN A 7 -15.93 24.75 -24.68
CA ASN A 7 -15.99 25.64 -25.85
C ASN A 7 -15.01 25.21 -26.97
N ILE A 8 -14.92 23.93 -27.25
CA ILE A 8 -14.13 23.30 -28.32
C ILE A 8 -14.99 22.39 -29.15
N SER A 9 -14.50 21.97 -30.32
CA SER A 9 -15.24 21.07 -31.19
C SER A 9 -15.20 19.61 -30.69
N VAL A 10 -16.21 18.82 -31.07
CA VAL A 10 -16.22 17.37 -30.77
C VAL A 10 -15.04 16.66 -31.42
N ASP A 11 -14.60 17.11 -32.61
CA ASP A 11 -13.45 16.51 -33.30
C ASP A 11 -12.13 16.81 -32.61
N GLU A 12 -11.96 17.99 -32.00
CA GLU A 12 -10.81 18.30 -31.14
C GLU A 12 -10.78 17.41 -29.89
N ILE A 13 -11.92 17.14 -29.25
CA ILE A 13 -11.99 16.21 -28.12
C ILE A 13 -11.60 14.81 -28.56
N LYS A 14 -12.12 14.31 -29.68
CA LYS A 14 -11.77 13.00 -30.22
C LYS A 14 -10.29 12.90 -30.53
N ALA A 15 -9.72 13.90 -31.20
CA ALA A 15 -8.29 13.95 -31.51
C ALA A 15 -7.43 13.92 -30.25
N THR A 16 -7.84 14.64 -29.19
CA THR A 16 -7.18 14.61 -27.89
C THR A 16 -7.27 13.24 -27.23
N CYS A 17 -8.45 12.60 -27.24
CA CYS A 17 -8.62 11.24 -26.71
C CYS A 17 -7.75 10.22 -27.46
N ASP A 18 -7.71 10.31 -28.78
CA ASP A 18 -6.89 9.42 -29.62
C ASP A 18 -5.38 9.63 -29.35
N ALA A 19 -4.94 10.88 -29.14
CA ALA A 19 -3.56 11.20 -28.81
C ALA A 19 -3.15 10.73 -27.40
N LEU A 20 -4.10 10.63 -26.48
CA LEU A 20 -3.87 10.14 -25.11
C LEU A 20 -3.99 8.61 -25.00
N HIS A 21 -4.31 7.91 -26.09
CA HIS A 21 -4.42 6.46 -26.06
C HIS A 21 -3.06 5.81 -25.80
N GLU A 22 -2.98 4.96 -24.77
CA GLU A 22 -1.79 4.25 -24.38
C GLU A 22 -1.85 2.77 -24.79
N PHE A 23 -0.74 2.24 -25.35
CA PHE A 23 -0.63 0.83 -25.72
C PHE A 23 -0.53 -0.08 -24.48
N ASN A 24 0.11 0.40 -23.41
CA ASN A 24 0.23 -0.27 -22.12
C ASN A 24 0.04 0.72 -20.97
N PRO A 25 -1.19 0.89 -20.46
CA PRO A 25 -1.50 1.84 -19.40
C PRO A 25 -0.69 1.59 -18.10
N MET A 26 -0.30 0.34 -17.82
CA MET A 26 0.49 0.01 -16.63
C MET A 26 1.88 0.64 -16.64
N MET A 27 2.49 0.75 -17.83
CA MET A 27 3.82 1.33 -18.05
C MET A 27 3.75 2.77 -18.55
N GLY A 28 2.55 3.36 -18.58
CA GLY A 28 2.24 4.60 -19.26
C GLY A 28 2.36 5.87 -18.42
N HIS A 29 1.61 6.87 -18.82
CA HIS A 29 1.61 8.23 -18.29
C HIS A 29 0.69 8.35 -17.07
N ARG A 30 1.16 7.90 -15.92
CA ARG A 30 0.41 7.86 -14.64
C ARG A 30 1.33 8.17 -13.44
N GLY A 31 0.77 8.32 -12.26
CA GLY A 31 1.50 8.53 -11.02
C GLY A 31 2.38 9.77 -11.05
N CYS A 32 3.63 9.68 -10.59
CA CYS A 32 4.55 10.81 -10.59
C CYS A 32 4.83 11.35 -12.00
N ARG A 33 4.81 10.51 -13.03
CA ARG A 33 5.00 10.93 -14.44
C ARG A 33 3.92 11.91 -14.87
N LEU A 34 2.68 11.64 -14.50
CA LEU A 34 1.53 12.52 -14.75
C LEU A 34 1.67 13.83 -13.96
N ALA A 35 2.08 13.75 -12.69
CA ALA A 35 2.29 14.91 -11.84
C ALA A 35 3.48 15.78 -12.28
N VAL A 36 4.48 15.22 -12.95
CA VAL A 36 5.56 15.99 -13.56
C VAL A 36 5.09 16.74 -14.79
N THR A 37 4.23 16.13 -15.62
CA THR A 37 3.71 16.73 -16.86
C THR A 37 2.60 17.75 -16.57
N TYR A 38 1.74 17.46 -15.59
CA TYR A 38 0.59 18.27 -15.18
C TYR A 38 0.62 18.50 -13.66
N PRO A 39 1.49 19.41 -13.18
CA PRO A 39 1.70 19.67 -11.76
C PRO A 39 0.44 20.13 -11.02
N GLU A 40 -0.50 20.76 -11.71
CA GLU A 40 -1.80 21.18 -11.19
C GLU A 40 -2.65 20.03 -10.66
N ILE A 41 -2.42 18.79 -11.13
CA ILE A 41 -3.08 17.59 -10.59
C ILE A 41 -2.57 17.33 -9.18
N ALA A 42 -1.26 17.39 -8.94
CA ALA A 42 -0.67 17.22 -7.62
C ALA A 42 -1.11 18.33 -6.65
N GLU A 43 -1.19 19.57 -7.14
CA GLU A 43 -1.70 20.72 -6.37
C GLU A 43 -3.14 20.47 -5.92
N MET A 44 -4.02 20.16 -6.86
CA MET A 44 -5.45 19.92 -6.59
C MET A 44 -5.66 18.76 -5.60
N GLN A 45 -4.96 17.64 -5.80
CA GLN A 45 -5.08 16.48 -4.91
C GLN A 45 -4.53 16.78 -3.50
N THR A 46 -3.40 17.47 -3.41
CA THR A 46 -2.83 17.87 -2.11
C THR A 46 -3.76 18.82 -1.37
N ARG A 47 -4.30 19.81 -2.06
CA ARG A 47 -5.26 20.75 -1.50
C ARG A 47 -6.47 20.01 -0.92
N ALA A 48 -7.06 19.09 -1.71
CA ALA A 48 -8.23 18.30 -1.28
C ALA A 48 -7.94 17.46 -0.03
N VAL A 49 -6.77 16.81 0.05
CA VAL A 49 -6.38 16.01 1.22
C VAL A 49 -6.19 16.90 2.45
N MET A 50 -5.48 18.01 2.32
CA MET A 50 -5.20 18.90 3.44
C MET A 50 -6.46 19.60 3.96
N GLU A 51 -7.30 20.11 3.07
CA GLU A 51 -8.57 20.74 3.45
C GLU A 51 -9.48 19.76 4.19
N ALA A 52 -9.66 18.55 3.64
CA ALA A 52 -10.50 17.53 4.28
C ALA A 52 -9.95 17.11 5.65
N ALA A 53 -8.63 16.96 5.79
CA ALA A 53 -8.02 16.59 7.06
C ALA A 53 -8.20 17.70 8.12
N ILE A 54 -8.03 18.97 7.74
CA ILE A 54 -8.24 20.11 8.63
C ILE A 54 -9.72 20.19 9.05
N GLU A 55 -10.65 20.09 8.11
CA GLU A 55 -12.09 20.13 8.40
C GLU A 55 -12.51 19.02 9.37
N VAL A 56 -12.05 17.77 9.15
CA VAL A 56 -12.34 16.65 10.04
C VAL A 56 -11.71 16.86 11.44
N HIS A 57 -10.52 17.42 11.51
CA HIS A 57 -9.89 17.78 12.78
C HIS A 57 -10.72 18.82 13.54
N GLU A 58 -11.15 19.89 12.88
CA GLU A 58 -11.95 20.95 13.47
C GLU A 58 -13.34 20.47 13.92
N GLU A 59 -14.03 19.68 13.06
CA GLU A 59 -15.39 19.20 13.35
C GLU A 59 -15.44 18.08 14.38
N LYS A 60 -14.47 17.18 14.39
CA LYS A 60 -14.50 15.93 15.18
C LYS A 60 -13.45 15.89 16.30
N GLY A 61 -12.48 16.79 16.30
CA GLY A 61 -11.37 16.77 17.24
C GLY A 61 -10.40 15.59 17.04
N TYR A 62 -10.41 14.95 15.88
CA TYR A 62 -9.51 13.84 15.60
C TYR A 62 -8.10 14.33 15.33
N ASN A 63 -7.12 13.71 15.99
CA ASN A 63 -5.71 13.97 15.70
C ASN A 63 -5.28 13.19 14.46
N ILE A 64 -5.39 13.83 13.30
CA ILE A 64 -5.08 13.26 12.00
C ILE A 64 -3.73 13.78 11.53
N VAL A 65 -2.88 12.88 11.04
CA VAL A 65 -1.64 13.21 10.32
C VAL A 65 -1.74 12.61 8.92
N PRO A 66 -2.09 13.41 7.90
CA PRO A 66 -2.15 12.92 6.51
C PRO A 66 -0.80 12.38 6.04
N GLU A 67 -0.80 11.23 5.38
CA GLU A 67 0.37 10.64 4.75
C GLU A 67 0.18 10.68 3.23
N ILE A 68 0.81 11.67 2.58
CA ILE A 68 0.71 11.89 1.13
C ILE A 68 1.76 11.03 0.43
N MET A 69 1.30 10.11 -0.41
CA MET A 69 2.15 9.12 -1.08
C MET A 69 2.27 9.42 -2.56
N ILE A 70 3.50 9.55 -3.07
CA ILE A 70 3.80 9.78 -4.48
C ILE A 70 4.10 8.42 -5.14
N PRO A 71 3.27 7.95 -6.09
CA PRO A 71 3.43 6.63 -6.70
C PRO A 71 4.34 6.66 -7.93
N LEU A 72 4.78 5.47 -8.36
CA LEU A 72 5.57 5.21 -9.58
C LEU A 72 6.93 5.93 -9.64
N VAL A 73 7.49 6.28 -8.52
CA VAL A 73 8.81 6.89 -8.44
C VAL A 73 9.89 5.86 -8.80
N GLY A 74 10.71 6.17 -9.79
CA GLY A 74 11.88 5.40 -10.17
C GLY A 74 13.19 6.14 -9.93
N GLU A 75 13.14 7.46 -9.72
CA GLU A 75 14.29 8.35 -9.55
C GLU A 75 14.05 9.32 -8.40
N LYS A 76 15.08 9.60 -7.59
CA LYS A 76 15.02 10.58 -6.50
C LYS A 76 14.52 11.95 -6.95
N LYS A 77 14.94 12.39 -8.14
CA LYS A 77 14.56 13.71 -8.68
C LYS A 77 13.07 13.82 -9.03
N GLU A 78 12.44 12.70 -9.44
CA GLU A 78 10.98 12.65 -9.64
C GLU A 78 10.26 12.89 -8.31
N LEU A 79 10.68 12.15 -7.28
CA LEU A 79 10.12 12.32 -5.94
C LEU A 79 10.27 13.75 -5.44
N LYS A 80 11.49 14.31 -5.54
CA LYS A 80 11.74 15.68 -5.09
C LYS A 80 10.90 16.70 -5.83
N PHE A 81 10.78 16.61 -7.15
CA PHE A 81 10.00 17.54 -7.96
C PHE A 81 8.53 17.57 -7.52
N VAL A 82 7.90 16.40 -7.41
CA VAL A 82 6.48 16.32 -7.02
C VAL A 82 6.32 16.67 -5.53
N LYS A 83 7.25 16.28 -4.67
CA LYS A 83 7.27 16.66 -3.26
C LYS A 83 7.29 18.18 -3.06
N ASP A 84 8.09 18.89 -3.83
CA ASP A 84 8.16 20.36 -3.73
C ASP A 84 6.81 21.02 -4.06
N ILE A 85 6.05 20.48 -5.02
CA ILE A 85 4.68 20.90 -5.33
C ILE A 85 3.75 20.63 -4.14
N VAL A 86 3.80 19.39 -3.61
CA VAL A 86 2.98 18.96 -2.46
C VAL A 86 3.25 19.85 -1.24
N VAL A 87 4.52 20.11 -0.91
CA VAL A 87 4.90 20.98 0.23
C VAL A 87 4.36 22.38 0.04
N ASN A 88 4.60 23.00 -1.12
CA ASN A 88 4.16 24.37 -1.38
C ASN A 88 2.62 24.47 -1.26
N THR A 89 1.89 23.52 -1.80
CA THR A 89 0.43 23.51 -1.73
C THR A 89 -0.06 23.26 -0.29
N ALA A 90 0.51 22.30 0.41
CA ALA A 90 0.11 22.01 1.78
C ALA A 90 0.36 23.19 2.73
N GLU A 91 1.51 23.86 2.62
CA GLU A 91 1.80 25.04 3.43
C GLU A 91 0.90 26.24 3.06
N ALA A 92 0.52 26.39 1.79
CA ALA A 92 -0.46 27.39 1.38
C ALA A 92 -1.83 27.14 2.01
N VAL A 93 -2.34 25.89 1.97
CA VAL A 93 -3.61 25.51 2.60
C VAL A 93 -3.58 25.71 4.12
N LYS A 94 -2.48 25.36 4.79
CA LYS A 94 -2.30 25.59 6.22
C LYS A 94 -2.36 27.08 6.55
N ALA A 95 -1.71 27.92 5.76
CA ALA A 95 -1.75 29.37 5.94
C ALA A 95 -3.17 29.94 5.72
N GLU A 96 -3.88 29.51 4.65
CA GLU A 96 -5.25 29.92 4.35
C GLU A 96 -6.24 29.53 5.47
N LYS A 97 -6.07 28.33 6.05
CA LYS A 97 -6.93 27.81 7.11
C LYS A 97 -6.44 28.15 8.53
N ASN A 98 -5.32 28.85 8.67
CA ASN A 98 -4.67 29.13 9.95
C ASN A 98 -4.47 27.87 10.81
N SER A 99 -3.97 26.79 10.19
CA SER A 99 -3.79 25.48 10.79
C SER A 99 -2.31 25.13 10.94
N ASP A 100 -1.96 24.46 12.03
CA ASP A 100 -0.62 23.92 12.27
C ASP A 100 -0.53 22.40 11.98
N MET A 101 -1.49 21.86 11.24
CA MET A 101 -1.59 20.42 10.95
C MET A 101 -0.27 19.86 10.41
N HIS A 102 0.16 18.76 11.03
CA HIS A 102 1.29 17.98 10.56
C HIS A 102 0.85 17.02 9.45
N TYR A 103 1.71 16.81 8.47
CA TYR A 103 1.54 15.84 7.40
C TYR A 103 2.88 15.16 7.10
N LYS A 104 2.85 14.04 6.41
CA LYS A 104 4.05 13.34 5.93
C LYS A 104 3.99 13.11 4.44
N ILE A 105 5.16 13.12 3.81
CA ILE A 105 5.31 12.83 2.38
C ILE A 105 6.21 11.61 2.22
N GLY A 106 5.70 10.61 1.52
CA GLY A 106 6.44 9.40 1.22
C GLY A 106 6.22 8.95 -0.22
N THR A 107 6.68 7.76 -0.50
CA THR A 107 6.56 7.20 -1.84
C THR A 107 6.15 5.74 -1.81
N MET A 108 5.59 5.30 -2.93
CA MET A 108 5.41 3.88 -3.21
C MET A 108 6.70 3.32 -3.83
N ILE A 109 7.20 2.24 -3.24
CA ILE A 109 8.28 1.44 -3.85
C ILE A 109 7.62 0.32 -4.63
N GLU A 110 7.51 0.52 -5.92
CA GLU A 110 6.80 -0.40 -6.83
C GLU A 110 7.54 -0.59 -8.16
N ILE A 111 8.61 0.17 -8.38
CA ILE A 111 9.50 0.02 -9.52
C ILE A 111 10.79 -0.65 -9.02
N PRO A 112 11.28 -1.73 -9.66
CA PRO A 112 12.51 -2.41 -9.25
C PRO A 112 13.71 -1.47 -9.11
N ARG A 113 13.84 -0.47 -9.98
CA ARG A 113 14.88 0.56 -9.86
C ARG A 113 14.79 1.34 -8.56
N ALA A 114 13.58 1.66 -8.10
CA ALA A 114 13.38 2.36 -6.82
C ALA A 114 13.80 1.49 -5.64
N ALA A 115 13.54 0.19 -5.67
CA ALA A 115 14.00 -0.74 -4.63
C ALA A 115 15.53 -0.84 -4.60
N LEU A 116 16.20 -0.86 -5.76
CA LEU A 116 17.66 -0.88 -5.87
C LEU A 116 18.33 0.39 -5.34
N LEU A 117 17.66 1.55 -5.45
CA LEU A 117 18.17 2.88 -5.05
C LEU A 117 17.37 3.47 -3.87
N ALA A 118 16.85 2.60 -3.00
CA ALA A 118 15.99 3.00 -1.90
C ALA A 118 16.68 3.90 -0.86
N ASP A 119 17.98 3.79 -0.70
CA ASP A 119 18.81 4.70 0.09
C ASP A 119 18.77 6.15 -0.44
N GLU A 120 18.92 6.34 -1.76
CA GLU A 120 18.79 7.67 -2.36
C GLU A 120 17.38 8.24 -2.19
N ILE A 121 16.35 7.43 -2.43
CA ILE A 121 14.94 7.83 -2.33
C ILE A 121 14.54 8.14 -0.89
N ALA A 122 15.05 7.38 0.09
CA ALA A 122 14.77 7.60 1.51
C ALA A 122 15.27 8.96 2.02
N SER A 123 16.23 9.58 1.35
CA SER A 123 16.68 10.93 1.71
C SER A 123 15.59 12.01 1.50
N GLU A 124 14.60 11.73 0.66
CA GLU A 124 13.46 12.62 0.37
C GLU A 124 12.12 12.11 0.96
N ALA A 125 11.98 10.81 1.23
CA ALA A 125 10.75 10.21 1.71
C ALA A 125 10.75 10.05 3.24
N GLU A 126 9.58 10.25 3.86
CA GLU A 126 9.36 10.00 5.29
C GLU A 126 8.77 8.62 5.55
N PHE A 127 8.23 7.96 4.53
CA PHE A 127 7.76 6.59 4.59
C PHE A 127 7.84 5.92 3.22
N PHE A 128 7.88 4.58 3.24
CA PHE A 128 7.73 3.74 2.06
C PHE A 128 6.47 2.89 2.16
N SER A 129 5.77 2.74 1.04
CA SER A 129 4.73 1.74 0.86
C SER A 129 5.08 0.85 -0.33
N PHE A 130 5.18 -0.46 -0.13
CA PHE A 130 5.48 -1.36 -1.24
C PHE A 130 4.23 -1.63 -2.05
N GLY A 131 4.20 -1.14 -3.30
CA GLY A 131 3.16 -1.40 -4.29
C GLY A 131 3.42 -2.74 -4.99
N THR A 132 3.08 -3.83 -4.32
CA THR A 132 3.52 -5.16 -4.74
C THR A 132 2.85 -5.67 -6.01
N ASN A 133 1.73 -5.11 -6.44
CA ASN A 133 1.15 -5.43 -7.74
C ASN A 133 2.07 -5.00 -8.88
N ASP A 134 2.46 -3.72 -8.90
CA ASP A 134 3.37 -3.18 -9.92
C ASP A 134 4.78 -3.76 -9.77
N LEU A 135 5.28 -3.90 -8.56
CA LEU A 135 6.59 -4.50 -8.31
C LEU A 135 6.66 -5.94 -8.82
N THR A 136 5.59 -6.73 -8.64
CA THR A 136 5.47 -8.09 -9.17
C THR A 136 5.46 -8.08 -10.70
N GLN A 137 4.61 -7.26 -11.33
CA GLN A 137 4.53 -7.16 -12.79
C GLN A 137 5.89 -6.84 -13.41
N MET A 138 6.60 -5.86 -12.87
CA MET A 138 7.88 -5.43 -13.42
C MET A 138 9.02 -6.42 -13.12
N THR A 139 8.94 -7.15 -12.01
CA THR A 139 9.94 -8.17 -11.67
C THR A 139 9.77 -9.43 -12.51
N PHE A 140 8.53 -9.88 -12.74
CA PHE A 140 8.23 -11.02 -13.60
C PHE A 140 8.24 -10.66 -15.09
N GLY A 141 8.10 -9.39 -15.45
CA GLY A 141 8.10 -8.93 -16.84
C GLY A 141 6.80 -9.22 -17.60
N PHE A 142 5.66 -9.35 -16.92
CA PHE A 142 4.36 -9.50 -17.56
C PHE A 142 3.27 -8.71 -16.83
N SER A 143 2.28 -8.27 -17.59
CA SER A 143 1.12 -7.54 -17.06
C SER A 143 0.15 -8.50 -16.36
N ARG A 144 -0.41 -8.05 -15.23
CA ARG A 144 -1.51 -8.74 -14.53
C ARG A 144 -2.70 -8.98 -15.44
N ASP A 145 -3.02 -8.01 -16.30
CA ASP A 145 -4.19 -8.08 -17.19
C ASP A 145 -4.00 -9.11 -18.32
N ASP A 146 -2.76 -9.33 -18.75
CA ASP A 146 -2.41 -10.31 -19.79
C ASP A 146 -2.08 -11.70 -19.24
N ALA A 147 -1.72 -11.81 -17.98
CA ALA A 147 -1.23 -13.03 -17.36
C ALA A 147 -2.22 -14.20 -17.44
N GLY A 148 -3.52 -13.94 -17.41
CA GLY A 148 -4.56 -14.96 -17.56
C GLY A 148 -4.47 -15.79 -18.85
N LYS A 149 -3.81 -15.27 -19.90
CA LYS A 149 -3.65 -15.98 -21.16
C LYS A 149 -2.70 -17.19 -21.08
N PHE A 150 -1.79 -17.23 -20.11
CA PHE A 150 -0.76 -18.28 -19.99
C PHE A 150 -0.60 -18.89 -18.60
N LEU A 151 -1.02 -18.21 -17.53
CA LEU A 151 -0.83 -18.68 -16.15
C LEU A 151 -1.50 -20.03 -15.88
N ASP A 152 -2.67 -20.29 -16.47
CA ASP A 152 -3.33 -21.60 -16.35
C ASP A 152 -2.43 -22.77 -16.81
N SER A 153 -1.66 -22.56 -17.87
CA SER A 153 -0.70 -23.55 -18.37
C SER A 153 0.49 -23.70 -17.41
N TYR A 154 0.92 -22.61 -16.78
CA TYR A 154 1.99 -22.64 -15.76
C TYR A 154 1.57 -23.45 -14.51
N TYR A 155 0.31 -23.30 -14.06
CA TYR A 155 -0.21 -24.10 -12.93
C TYR A 155 -0.34 -25.56 -13.30
N LYS A 156 -0.90 -25.89 -14.48
CA LYS A 156 -1.03 -27.26 -14.98
C LYS A 156 0.32 -27.99 -15.07
N ASN A 157 1.34 -27.27 -15.51
CA ASN A 157 2.70 -27.80 -15.63
C ASN A 157 3.54 -27.67 -14.35
N LYS A 158 2.95 -27.17 -13.25
CA LYS A 158 3.62 -26.98 -11.95
C LYS A 158 4.86 -26.10 -12.02
N ILE A 159 4.87 -25.10 -12.93
CA ILE A 159 5.91 -24.08 -13.03
C ILE A 159 5.74 -23.07 -11.89
N TYR A 160 4.50 -22.64 -11.65
CA TYR A 160 4.15 -21.84 -10.47
C TYR A 160 3.22 -22.65 -9.56
N GLU A 161 3.47 -22.57 -8.24
CA GLU A 161 2.64 -23.20 -7.23
C GLU A 161 1.39 -22.38 -6.89
N SER A 162 1.48 -21.06 -7.08
CA SER A 162 0.40 -20.11 -6.79
C SER A 162 0.51 -18.90 -7.69
N ASP A 163 -0.58 -18.15 -7.78
CA ASP A 163 -0.64 -16.87 -8.46
C ASP A 163 0.27 -15.86 -7.77
N PRO A 164 1.30 -15.31 -8.48
CA PRO A 164 2.22 -14.33 -7.91
C PRO A 164 1.54 -12.99 -7.55
N PHE A 165 0.33 -12.73 -8.03
CA PHE A 165 -0.47 -11.56 -7.64
C PHE A 165 -1.34 -11.81 -6.41
N ALA A 166 -1.65 -13.05 -6.08
CA ALA A 166 -2.41 -13.43 -4.89
C ALA A 166 -1.50 -13.68 -3.68
N ARG A 167 -0.33 -14.27 -3.90
CA ARG A 167 0.68 -14.56 -2.88
C ARG A 167 2.03 -13.99 -3.30
N LEU A 168 2.66 -13.26 -2.39
CA LEU A 168 3.95 -12.61 -2.65
C LEU A 168 5.03 -13.64 -3.01
N ASP A 169 5.70 -13.40 -4.13
CA ASP A 169 6.94 -14.09 -4.48
C ASP A 169 8.05 -13.67 -3.52
N LYS A 170 8.32 -14.51 -2.53
CA LYS A 170 9.32 -14.25 -1.49
C LYS A 170 10.75 -14.32 -2.02
N ASN A 171 10.96 -15.05 -3.14
CA ASN A 171 12.28 -15.33 -3.68
C ASN A 171 12.80 -14.25 -4.63
N GLY A 172 11.93 -13.64 -5.43
CA GLY A 172 12.27 -12.54 -6.34
C GLY A 172 11.84 -11.20 -5.76
N VAL A 173 10.53 -10.92 -5.79
CA VAL A 173 9.95 -9.65 -5.30
C VAL A 173 10.30 -9.39 -3.83
N GLY A 174 10.28 -10.44 -3.01
CA GLY A 174 10.63 -10.34 -1.60
C GLY A 174 12.06 -9.92 -1.34
N GLN A 175 13.02 -10.26 -2.20
CA GLN A 175 14.39 -9.75 -2.10
C GLN A 175 14.44 -8.23 -2.32
N LEU A 176 13.70 -7.72 -3.31
CA LEU A 176 13.62 -6.28 -3.56
C LEU A 176 13.00 -5.54 -2.36
N VAL A 177 11.96 -6.10 -1.75
CA VAL A 177 11.34 -5.53 -0.54
C VAL A 177 12.35 -5.46 0.60
N LYS A 178 13.03 -6.56 0.95
CA LYS A 178 14.04 -6.59 2.01
C LYS A 178 15.17 -5.60 1.77
N MET A 179 15.73 -5.62 0.56
CA MET A 179 16.79 -4.69 0.15
C MET A 179 16.36 -3.24 0.31
N ALA A 180 15.15 -2.89 -0.11
CA ALA A 180 14.65 -1.52 -0.01
C ALA A 180 14.43 -1.09 1.45
N VAL A 181 13.96 -1.97 2.31
CA VAL A 181 13.83 -1.69 3.76
C VAL A 181 15.20 -1.44 4.39
N GLU A 182 16.18 -2.33 4.13
CA GLU A 182 17.54 -2.21 4.67
C GLU A 182 18.22 -0.92 4.20
N LYS A 183 18.20 -0.65 2.88
CA LYS A 183 18.78 0.56 2.30
C LYS A 183 18.07 1.84 2.77
N GLY A 184 16.75 1.85 2.78
CA GLY A 184 15.99 3.00 3.24
C GLY A 184 16.30 3.34 4.70
N ARG A 185 16.31 2.34 5.58
CA ARG A 185 16.63 2.51 7.00
C ARG A 185 18.10 2.79 7.29
N SER A 186 19.01 2.48 6.40
CA SER A 186 20.42 2.89 6.53
C SER A 186 20.59 4.42 6.46
N VAL A 187 19.70 5.12 5.77
CA VAL A 187 19.69 6.58 5.62
C VAL A 187 18.71 7.24 6.61
N ARG A 188 17.54 6.65 6.77
CA ARG A 188 16.49 7.12 7.68
C ARG A 188 16.09 6.00 8.63
N HIS A 189 16.67 5.98 9.84
CA HIS A 189 16.46 4.90 10.82
C HIS A 189 15.01 4.71 11.26
N ASP A 190 14.23 5.78 11.25
CA ASP A 190 12.81 5.85 11.60
C ASP A 190 11.86 5.71 10.41
N LEU A 191 12.38 5.27 9.24
CA LEU A 191 11.59 5.13 8.04
C LEU A 191 10.46 4.11 8.24
N LYS A 192 9.23 4.61 8.21
CA LYS A 192 8.03 3.78 8.26
C LYS A 192 7.88 3.04 6.93
N CYS A 193 7.81 1.72 6.98
CA CYS A 193 7.68 0.86 5.81
C CYS A 193 6.41 0.03 5.91
N GLY A 194 5.63 -0.03 4.84
CA GLY A 194 4.43 -0.85 4.77
C GLY A 194 4.22 -1.46 3.41
N ILE A 195 3.20 -2.30 3.30
CA ILE A 195 2.82 -2.95 2.05
C ILE A 195 1.37 -2.62 1.72
N CYS A 196 1.08 -2.47 0.46
CA CYS A 196 -0.28 -2.35 -0.07
C CYS A 196 -0.49 -3.31 -1.24
N GLY A 197 -1.73 -3.44 -1.68
CA GLY A 197 -2.13 -4.36 -2.74
C GLY A 197 -2.69 -5.67 -2.19
N GLU A 198 -2.89 -6.64 -3.09
CA GLU A 198 -3.55 -7.91 -2.76
C GLU A 198 -2.78 -8.71 -1.70
N HIS A 199 -1.46 -8.64 -1.71
CA HIS A 199 -0.58 -9.36 -0.79
C HIS A 199 -0.76 -8.94 0.68
N GLY A 200 -1.20 -7.72 0.95
CA GLY A 200 -1.49 -7.24 2.31
C GLY A 200 -2.63 -8.00 3.02
N GLY A 201 -3.41 -8.78 2.28
CA GLY A 201 -4.48 -9.63 2.82
C GLY A 201 -4.14 -11.13 2.83
N ASP A 202 -2.99 -11.57 2.31
CA ASP A 202 -2.58 -12.97 2.29
C ASP A 202 -1.74 -13.31 3.53
N PRO A 203 -2.13 -14.34 4.33
CA PRO A 203 -1.42 -14.68 5.56
C PRO A 203 0.08 -14.98 5.39
N SER A 204 0.46 -15.69 4.32
CA SER A 204 1.86 -16.03 4.05
C SER A 204 2.69 -14.78 3.69
N SER A 205 2.08 -13.84 2.98
CA SER A 205 2.71 -12.56 2.64
C SER A 205 2.85 -11.66 3.86
N ILE A 206 1.86 -11.67 4.76
CA ILE A 206 1.91 -10.91 6.04
C ILE A 206 3.01 -11.44 6.95
N GLU A 207 3.16 -12.76 7.04
CA GLU A 207 4.27 -13.39 7.77
C GLU A 207 5.63 -12.93 7.23
N PHE A 208 5.79 -12.92 5.90
CA PHE A 208 6.98 -12.37 5.26
C PHE A 208 7.20 -10.89 5.58
N CYS A 209 6.14 -10.07 5.55
CA CYS A 209 6.22 -8.65 5.89
C CYS A 209 6.74 -8.44 7.32
N HIS A 210 6.26 -9.25 8.28
CA HIS A 210 6.76 -9.23 9.65
C HIS A 210 8.26 -9.55 9.72
N GLN A 211 8.70 -10.62 9.03
CA GLN A 211 10.11 -11.02 8.97
C GLN A 211 11.00 -9.98 8.27
N ALA A 212 10.46 -9.28 7.27
CA ALA A 212 11.15 -8.18 6.59
C ALA A 212 11.17 -6.86 7.40
N GLY A 213 10.52 -6.85 8.58
CA GLY A 213 10.50 -5.68 9.47
C GLY A 213 9.59 -4.56 9.01
N LEU A 214 8.51 -4.86 8.28
CA LEU A 214 7.52 -3.86 7.90
C LEU A 214 6.65 -3.45 9.09
N ASP A 215 6.25 -2.17 9.13
CA ASP A 215 5.50 -1.59 10.24
C ASP A 215 3.99 -1.80 10.10
N TYR A 216 3.49 -1.92 8.87
CA TYR A 216 2.06 -2.11 8.62
C TYR A 216 1.79 -2.87 7.31
N VAL A 217 0.59 -3.45 7.24
CA VAL A 217 -0.01 -3.95 6.01
C VAL A 217 -1.32 -3.22 5.73
N SER A 218 -1.58 -2.92 4.47
CA SER A 218 -2.86 -2.39 4.00
C SER A 218 -3.57 -3.46 3.16
N CYS A 219 -4.84 -3.68 3.42
CA CYS A 219 -5.65 -4.66 2.71
C CYS A 219 -7.10 -4.18 2.58
N SER A 220 -7.90 -4.86 1.75
CA SER A 220 -9.32 -4.57 1.65
C SER A 220 -10.04 -4.77 2.99
N PRO A 221 -11.13 -4.04 3.29
CA PRO A 221 -11.84 -4.13 4.56
C PRO A 221 -12.25 -5.55 4.95
N PHE A 222 -12.66 -6.37 3.96
CA PHE A 222 -13.09 -7.76 4.18
C PHE A 222 -11.94 -8.68 4.61
N ARG A 223 -10.68 -8.32 4.34
CA ARG A 223 -9.49 -9.07 4.72
C ARG A 223 -8.88 -8.65 6.05
N VAL A 224 -9.32 -7.55 6.63
CA VAL A 224 -8.77 -7.02 7.90
C VAL A 224 -8.78 -8.05 9.03
N PRO A 225 -9.86 -8.83 9.28
CA PRO A 225 -9.84 -9.85 10.34
C PRO A 225 -8.76 -10.91 10.12
N ILE A 226 -8.60 -11.39 8.88
CA ILE A 226 -7.58 -12.38 8.51
C ILE A 226 -6.19 -11.78 8.64
N ALA A 227 -5.99 -10.55 8.17
CA ALA A 227 -4.71 -9.86 8.25
C ALA A 227 -4.26 -9.64 9.69
N ARG A 228 -5.17 -9.23 10.57
CA ARG A 228 -4.87 -9.07 12.01
C ARG A 228 -4.48 -10.39 12.67
N LEU A 229 -5.18 -11.48 12.35
CA LEU A 229 -4.86 -12.81 12.87
C LEU A 229 -3.48 -13.27 12.38
N ALA A 230 -3.19 -13.14 11.08
CA ALA A 230 -1.91 -13.50 10.50
C ALA A 230 -0.75 -12.69 11.10
N ALA A 231 -0.94 -11.37 11.28
CA ALA A 231 0.06 -10.52 11.91
C ALA A 231 0.32 -10.92 13.38
N ALA A 232 -0.73 -11.25 14.14
CA ALA A 232 -0.59 -11.73 15.51
C ALA A 232 0.16 -13.09 15.56
N GLN A 233 -0.15 -14.01 14.66
CA GLN A 233 0.55 -15.30 14.54
C GLN A 233 2.02 -15.09 14.19
N ALA A 234 2.34 -14.25 13.21
CA ALA A 234 3.70 -13.92 12.85
C ALA A 234 4.49 -13.31 14.02
N ALA A 235 3.89 -12.40 14.77
CA ALA A 235 4.50 -11.79 15.94
C ALA A 235 4.78 -12.76 17.09
N LEU A 236 3.98 -13.84 17.21
CA LEU A 236 4.21 -14.91 18.20
C LEU A 236 5.26 -15.91 17.72
N THR A 237 5.32 -16.15 16.41
CA THR A 237 6.24 -17.14 15.80
C THR A 237 7.66 -16.59 15.69
N TYR A 238 7.80 -15.29 15.40
CA TYR A 238 9.09 -14.61 15.16
C TYR A 238 9.24 -13.37 16.05
N PRO A 239 9.32 -13.56 17.38
CA PRO A 239 9.40 -12.43 18.32
C PRO A 239 10.68 -11.59 18.18
N GLU A 240 11.76 -12.18 17.66
CA GLU A 240 13.06 -11.53 17.43
C GLU A 240 12.99 -10.44 16.36
N CYS A 241 12.09 -10.55 15.39
CA CYS A 241 11.90 -9.54 14.34
C CYS A 241 11.37 -8.21 14.87
N ARG A 242 10.89 -8.16 16.10
CA ARG A 242 10.39 -6.97 16.79
C ARG A 242 11.47 -6.00 17.28
N GLN A 243 12.71 -6.45 17.43
CA GLN A 243 13.76 -5.62 18.04
C GLN A 243 14.19 -4.43 17.19
N SER A 244 13.80 -4.38 15.91
CA SER A 244 14.07 -3.23 15.03
C SER A 244 13.06 -2.08 15.18
N CYS A 245 11.89 -2.32 15.77
CA CYS A 245 10.85 -1.30 16.00
C CYS A 245 10.87 -0.87 17.48
N LYS A 246 11.78 0.03 17.83
CA LYS A 246 11.70 0.73 19.12
C LYS A 246 10.63 1.81 19.03
N SER A 247 9.41 1.50 19.45
CA SER A 247 8.48 2.50 19.96
C SER A 247 7.58 1.88 21.02
N SER A 248 7.70 2.44 22.25
CA SER A 248 6.75 2.51 23.34
C SER A 248 6.10 1.23 23.86
N ASP A 249 6.40 0.89 25.10
CA ASP A 249 5.57 0.35 26.17
C ASP A 249 4.32 -0.46 25.76
N ILE A 250 4.53 -1.56 25.06
CA ILE A 250 3.49 -2.57 24.90
C ILE A 250 3.86 -3.76 25.77
N ASP A 251 3.12 -3.93 26.87
CA ASP A 251 3.25 -5.08 27.75
C ASP A 251 2.90 -6.37 27.00
N MET A 252 3.91 -7.18 26.75
CA MET A 252 3.80 -8.44 25.99
C MET A 252 2.96 -9.47 26.73
N ASP A 253 2.89 -9.40 28.02
CA ASP A 253 2.11 -10.35 28.80
C ASP A 253 0.62 -9.99 28.73
N GLU A 254 0.29 -8.69 28.65
CA GLU A 254 -1.08 -8.23 28.38
C GLU A 254 -1.56 -8.64 26.97
N ILE A 255 -0.68 -8.60 25.95
CA ILE A 255 -1.05 -9.06 24.60
C ILE A 255 -1.23 -10.57 24.55
N LYS A 256 -0.36 -11.34 25.20
CA LYS A 256 -0.50 -12.81 25.28
C LYS A 256 -1.79 -13.20 25.97
N GLU A 257 -2.15 -12.53 27.05
CA GLU A 257 -3.41 -12.75 27.76
C GLU A 257 -4.62 -12.39 26.90
N LYS A 258 -4.59 -11.22 26.22
CA LYS A 258 -5.66 -10.82 25.29
C LYS A 258 -5.78 -11.77 24.09
N ALA A 259 -4.67 -12.24 23.54
CA ALA A 259 -4.67 -13.22 22.45
C ALA A 259 -5.21 -14.58 22.88
N LYS A 260 -4.84 -15.09 24.09
CA LYS A 260 -5.41 -16.32 24.65
C LYS A 260 -6.92 -16.21 24.90
N LYS A 261 -7.37 -15.07 25.41
CA LYS A 261 -8.79 -14.79 25.63
C LYS A 261 -9.57 -14.76 24.32
N ALA A 262 -9.07 -14.05 23.32
CA ALA A 262 -9.68 -13.98 21.99
C ALA A 262 -9.73 -15.36 21.29
N ALA A 263 -8.66 -16.16 21.40
CA ALA A 263 -8.63 -17.52 20.89
C ALA A 263 -9.64 -18.44 21.61
N GLY A 264 -9.80 -18.28 22.92
CA GLY A 264 -10.79 -19.00 23.72
C GLY A 264 -12.24 -18.64 23.36
N GLU A 265 -12.51 -17.36 23.10
CA GLU A 265 -13.82 -16.88 22.64
C GLU A 265 -14.14 -17.36 21.22
N ALA A 266 -13.18 -17.29 20.30
CA ALA A 266 -13.32 -17.80 18.94
C ALA A 266 -13.58 -19.31 18.91
N ALA A 267 -12.91 -20.08 19.78
CA ALA A 267 -13.14 -21.52 19.92
C ALA A 267 -14.53 -21.86 20.49
N LYS A 268 -15.07 -21.01 21.38
CA LYS A 268 -16.46 -21.18 21.88
C LYS A 268 -17.48 -20.91 20.79
N VAL A 269 -17.34 -19.81 20.07
CA VAL A 269 -18.21 -19.45 18.93
C VAL A 269 -18.16 -20.52 17.85
N GLY A 270 -16.98 -21.01 17.50
CA GLY A 270 -16.83 -22.11 16.52
C GLY A 270 -17.53 -23.40 16.95
N LYS A 271 -17.53 -23.73 18.26
CA LYS A 271 -18.27 -24.90 18.80
C LYS A 271 -19.79 -24.73 18.80
N GLU A 272 -20.27 -23.49 19.04
CA GLU A 272 -21.71 -23.20 18.97
C GLU A 272 -22.21 -23.23 17.53
N VAL A 273 -21.51 -22.63 16.59
CA VAL A 273 -21.82 -22.64 15.16
C VAL A 273 -21.82 -24.09 14.63
N ALA A 274 -20.85 -24.92 15.04
CA ALA A 274 -20.81 -26.32 14.66
C ALA A 274 -21.99 -27.13 15.26
N LYS A 275 -22.44 -26.83 16.49
CA LYS A 275 -23.63 -27.44 17.10
C LYS A 275 -24.91 -27.07 16.39
N GLU A 276 -25.06 -25.80 16.02
CA GLU A 276 -26.23 -25.32 15.26
C GLU A 276 -26.29 -25.93 13.86
N ALA A 277 -25.13 -26.01 13.16
CA ALA A 277 -25.07 -26.67 11.85
C ALA A 277 -25.45 -28.15 11.89
N VAL A 278 -24.99 -28.85 12.93
CA VAL A 278 -25.38 -30.27 13.14
C VAL A 278 -26.87 -30.40 13.47
N LYS A 279 -27.45 -29.46 14.23
CA LYS A 279 -28.88 -29.48 14.56
C LYS A 279 -29.73 -29.19 13.32
N ALA A 280 -29.37 -28.19 12.52
CA ALA A 280 -30.04 -27.84 11.26
C ALA A 280 -29.96 -28.99 10.23
N GLY A 281 -28.81 -29.72 10.17
CA GLY A 281 -28.66 -30.87 9.31
C GLY A 281 -29.49 -32.11 9.74
N LYS A 282 -29.90 -32.19 11.02
CA LYS A 282 -30.79 -33.24 11.54
C LYS A 282 -32.28 -32.93 11.39
N GLU A 283 -32.62 -31.65 11.25
CA GLU A 283 -34.01 -31.21 11.03
C GLU A 283 -34.39 -31.21 9.53
N ALA A 284 -33.38 -31.30 8.64
CA ALA A 284 -33.53 -31.34 7.18
C ALA A 284 -33.44 -32.77 6.59
N ALA A 285 -33.21 -33.79 7.39
CA ALA A 285 -33.19 -35.22 7.02
C ALA A 285 -34.42 -35.97 7.62
#